data_06132a86f3f012a9b31a4b0bf3aee515
#
_entry.id   06132a86f3f012a9b31a4b0bf3aee515
#
_cell.length_a   1.000
_cell.length_b   1.000
_cell.length_c   1.000
_cell.angle_alpha   90.00
_cell.angle_beta   90.00
_cell.angle_gamma   90.00
#
_symmetry.space_group_name_H-M   'P 1'
#
loop_
_entity.id
_entity.type
_entity.pdbx_description
1 polymer ?
#
loop_
_entity_poly.entity_id
_entity_poly.type
_entity_poly.pdbx_seq_one_letter_code
_entity_poly.pdbx_strand_id
1 'polypeptide(L)'
;MKRGFSNLTSSTSKADFILKDGASVVGVVRNPYERLVASYYESWGYESFGQFLKSNVFRSQSYIYNGLPVISLNSWQEDLERIKFRPNEDSVDLSRVEIYTDYKRYFNQELFEYVEPIVQPDIVKFGFTF
;
A
#
# COMPACT_ATOMS: atom_id res chain seq x y z
N MET A 1 -18.27 12.24 -7.84
CA MET A 1 -18.03 11.79 -7.76
C MET A 1 -17.86 11.58 -7.95
N LYS A 2 -17.47 11.63 -7.76
CA LYS A 2 -17.00 11.20 -7.89
C LYS A 2 -17.16 10.39 -7.76
N ARG A 3 -17.44 10.14 -7.54
CA ARG A 3 -17.44 9.34 -7.28
C ARG A 3 -17.60 8.26 -6.99
N GLY A 4 -18.68 7.81 -7.10
CA GLY A 4 -18.53 6.44 -6.75
C GLY A 4 -17.11 6.01 -6.54
N PHE A 5 -16.26 6.62 -7.22
CA PHE A 5 -14.83 6.40 -7.10
C PHE A 5 -14.30 6.88 -5.74
N SER A 6 -15.00 7.80 -5.13
CA SER A 6 -14.59 8.29 -3.82
C SER A 6 -14.58 7.18 -2.77
N ASN A 7 -15.44 6.16 -2.92
CA ASN A 7 -15.43 5.04 -2.00
C ASN A 7 -14.14 4.23 -2.12
N LEU A 8 -13.65 4.08 -3.34
CA LEU A 8 -12.36 3.44 -3.54
C LEU A 8 -11.25 4.25 -2.92
N THR A 9 -11.33 5.57 -3.06
CA THR A 9 -10.33 6.45 -2.49
C THR A 9 -10.29 6.32 -0.97
N SER A 10 -11.43 6.18 -0.32
CA SER A 10 -11.47 6.06 1.14
C SER A 10 -10.98 4.69 1.62
N SER A 11 -11.07 3.67 0.77
CA SER A 11 -10.62 2.33 1.15
C SER A 11 -9.23 1.99 0.60
N THR A 12 -8.71 2.80 -0.34
CA THR A 12 -7.35 2.65 -0.84
C THR A 12 -6.50 3.75 -0.26
N SER A 13 -5.32 3.39 0.17
CA SER A 13 -4.36 4.32 0.72
C SER A 13 -3.69 5.11 -0.41
N LYS A 14 -3.29 6.35 -0.11
CA LYS A 14 -2.44 7.11 -1.03
C LYS A 14 -1.06 6.49 -1.16
N ALA A 15 -0.76 5.49 -0.33
CA ALA A 15 0.48 4.75 -0.41
C ALA A 15 0.41 3.60 -1.40
N ASP A 16 -0.73 3.39 -2.05
CA ASP A 16 -0.91 2.32 -3.04
C ASP A 16 -0.68 2.86 -4.44
N PHE A 17 -0.01 2.07 -5.28
CA PHE A 17 0.35 2.50 -6.63
C PHE A 17 0.06 1.41 -7.65
N ILE A 18 -0.35 1.85 -8.85
CA ILE A 18 -0.52 1.00 -10.01
C ILE A 18 0.33 1.59 -11.12
N LEU A 19 1.10 0.72 -11.76
CA LEU A 19 1.90 1.12 -12.92
C LEU A 19 1.26 0.57 -14.17
N LYS A 20 1.43 1.29 -15.29
CA LYS A 20 0.89 0.89 -16.59
C LYS A 20 2.00 0.81 -17.61
N ASP A 21 1.91 -0.18 -18.49
CA ASP A 21 2.78 -0.36 -19.65
C ASP A 21 1.83 -0.64 -20.81
N GLY A 22 1.48 0.41 -21.57
CA GLY A 22 0.42 0.29 -22.55
C GLY A 22 -0.88 -0.09 -21.88
N ALA A 23 -1.46 -1.23 -22.25
CA ALA A 23 -2.68 -1.74 -21.65
C ALA A 23 -2.41 -2.67 -20.46
N SER A 24 -1.14 -3.00 -20.21
CA SER A 24 -0.77 -3.88 -19.10
C SER A 24 -0.70 -3.08 -17.81
N VAL A 25 -1.11 -3.73 -16.72
CA VAL A 25 -1.20 -3.08 -15.41
C VAL A 25 -0.53 -3.97 -14.38
N VAL A 26 0.22 -3.37 -13.48
CA VAL A 26 0.83 -4.09 -12.36
C VAL A 26 0.63 -3.27 -11.09
N GLY A 27 0.30 -3.96 -9.99
CA GLY A 27 0.17 -3.32 -8.67
C GLY A 27 1.50 -3.34 -7.95
N VAL A 28 1.71 -2.35 -7.06
CA VAL A 28 2.94 -2.26 -6.29
C VAL A 28 2.60 -2.56 -4.83
N VAL A 29 3.11 -3.66 -4.31
CA VAL A 29 2.85 -4.05 -2.92
C VAL A 29 4.02 -3.65 -2.04
N ARG A 30 3.72 -3.38 -0.78
CA ARG A 30 4.71 -3.03 0.22
C ARG A 30 4.32 -3.71 1.52
N ASN A 31 5.24 -3.74 2.48
CA ASN A 31 4.96 -4.34 3.78
C ASN A 31 3.67 -3.72 4.33
N PRO A 32 2.66 -4.52 4.73
CA PRO A 32 1.36 -3.98 5.10
C PRO A 32 1.39 -3.09 6.35
N TYR A 33 2.30 -3.31 7.27
CA TYR A 33 2.44 -2.43 8.43
C TYR A 33 3.05 -1.10 8.03
N GLU A 34 4.10 -1.14 7.23
CA GLU A 34 4.74 0.05 6.71
C GLU A 34 3.77 0.85 5.82
N ARG A 35 2.91 0.16 5.08
CA ARG A 35 1.89 0.80 4.26
C ARG A 35 0.94 1.66 5.09
N LEU A 36 0.53 1.17 6.27
CA LEU A 36 -0.35 1.93 7.14
C LEU A 36 0.33 3.19 7.68
N VAL A 37 1.61 3.09 8.01
CA VAL A 37 2.38 4.26 8.44
C VAL A 37 2.50 5.26 7.29
N ALA A 38 2.79 4.79 6.09
CA ALA A 38 2.86 5.67 4.92
C ALA A 38 1.53 6.37 4.69
N SER A 39 0.41 5.66 4.81
CA SER A 39 -0.92 6.25 4.68
C SER A 39 -1.15 7.34 5.71
N TYR A 40 -0.69 7.13 6.92
CA TYR A 40 -0.82 8.10 7.98
C TYR A 40 -0.11 9.41 7.62
N TYR A 41 1.12 9.31 7.11
CA TYR A 41 1.88 10.49 6.73
C TYR A 41 1.28 11.21 5.52
N GLU A 42 0.53 10.52 4.70
CA GLU A 42 -0.13 11.12 3.53
C GLU A 42 -1.50 11.71 3.89
N SER A 43 -1.90 11.64 5.15
CA SER A 43 -3.23 12.06 5.61
C SER A 43 -3.13 13.30 6.48
N TRP A 44 -4.28 13.92 6.72
CA TRP A 44 -4.37 15.17 7.49
C TRP A 44 -5.39 15.05 8.59
N GLY A 45 -5.18 15.82 9.67
CA GLY A 45 -6.21 16.03 10.67
C GLY A 45 -6.30 15.00 11.76
N TYR A 46 -5.32 14.12 11.87
CA TYR A 46 -5.32 13.10 12.92
C TYR A 46 -4.29 13.44 13.99
N GLU A 47 -4.70 13.28 15.25
CA GLU A 47 -3.85 13.61 16.37
C GLU A 47 -2.78 12.55 16.64
N SER A 48 -3.06 11.30 16.20
CA SER A 48 -2.16 10.20 16.44
C SER A 48 -2.37 9.11 15.39
N PHE A 49 -1.39 8.21 15.28
CA PHE A 49 -1.50 7.06 14.41
C PHE A 49 -2.69 6.17 14.81
N GLY A 50 -2.90 5.99 16.11
CA GLY A 50 -4.04 5.21 16.59
C GLY A 50 -5.37 5.81 16.18
N GLN A 51 -5.52 7.13 16.29
CA GLN A 51 -6.73 7.80 15.84
C GLN A 51 -6.95 7.61 14.35
N PHE A 52 -5.87 7.75 13.57
CA PHE A 52 -5.93 7.55 12.13
C PHE A 52 -6.43 6.16 11.78
N LEU A 53 -5.86 5.13 12.42
CA LEU A 53 -6.25 3.75 12.14
C LEU A 53 -7.72 3.50 12.45
N LYS A 54 -8.20 4.00 13.58
CA LYS A 54 -9.56 3.73 14.03
C LYS A 54 -10.61 4.57 13.31
N SER A 55 -10.18 5.64 12.64
CA SER A 55 -11.09 6.55 11.93
C SER A 55 -11.25 6.21 10.45
N ASN A 56 -10.54 5.21 9.96
CA ASN A 56 -10.56 4.88 8.54
C ASN A 56 -10.83 3.40 8.32
N VAL A 57 -11.33 3.09 7.13
CA VAL A 57 -11.51 1.71 6.69
C VAL A 57 -10.41 1.42 5.67
N PHE A 58 -9.68 0.33 5.90
CA PHE A 58 -8.58 -0.06 5.03
C PHE A 58 -8.89 -1.39 4.37
N ARG A 59 -8.60 -1.45 3.07
CA ARG A 59 -8.65 -2.71 2.34
C ARG A 59 -7.24 -3.22 2.16
N SER A 60 -7.07 -4.54 2.19
CA SER A 60 -5.76 -5.14 1.99
C SER A 60 -5.28 -4.93 0.56
N GLN A 61 -3.98 -4.98 0.36
CA GLN A 61 -3.42 -4.90 -0.98
C GLN A 61 -3.84 -6.10 -1.83
N SER A 62 -4.00 -7.25 -1.19
CA SER A 62 -4.49 -8.44 -1.91
C SER A 62 -5.91 -8.23 -2.43
N TYR A 63 -6.72 -7.44 -1.76
CA TYR A 63 -8.04 -7.09 -2.25
C TYR A 63 -7.95 -6.04 -3.39
N ILE A 64 -7.16 -4.98 -3.16
CA ILE A 64 -7.05 -3.87 -4.10
C ILE A 64 -6.48 -4.34 -5.43
N TYR A 65 -5.46 -5.20 -5.39
CA TYR A 65 -4.78 -5.67 -6.60
C TYR A 65 -5.27 -7.05 -7.05
N ASN A 66 -6.45 -7.45 -6.60
CA ASN A 66 -6.97 -8.77 -6.92
C ASN A 66 -7.02 -8.96 -8.43
N GLY A 67 -6.44 -10.07 -8.91
CA GLY A 67 -6.39 -10.37 -10.33
C GLY A 67 -5.29 -9.68 -11.10
N LEU A 68 -4.49 -8.84 -10.46
CA LEU A 68 -3.38 -8.16 -11.12
C LEU A 68 -2.05 -8.81 -10.74
N PRO A 69 -1.08 -8.83 -11.65
CA PRO A 69 0.29 -9.12 -11.26
C PRO A 69 0.80 -8.01 -10.36
N VAL A 70 1.71 -8.34 -9.45
CA VAL A 70 2.24 -7.36 -8.50
C VAL A 70 3.76 -7.42 -8.47
N ILE A 71 4.36 -6.29 -8.11
CA ILE A 71 5.78 -6.19 -7.80
C ILE A 71 5.92 -5.62 -6.39
N SER A 72 7.09 -5.78 -5.80
CA SER A 72 7.36 -5.27 -4.47
C SER A 72 8.03 -3.91 -4.55
N LEU A 73 7.56 -2.96 -3.72
CA LEU A 73 8.20 -1.64 -3.65
C LEU A 73 9.67 -1.75 -3.25
N ASN A 74 10.01 -2.74 -2.42
CA ASN A 74 11.39 -2.90 -1.95
C ASN A 74 12.35 -3.42 -3.02
N SER A 75 11.84 -4.01 -4.09
CA SER A 75 12.66 -4.57 -5.17
C SER A 75 12.09 -4.22 -6.53
N TRP A 76 11.47 -3.06 -6.64
CA TRP A 76 10.69 -2.72 -7.84
C TRP A 76 11.54 -2.70 -9.12
N GLN A 77 12.79 -2.24 -9.05
CA GLN A 77 13.64 -2.18 -10.25
C GLN A 77 13.93 -3.57 -10.80
N GLU A 78 14.32 -4.47 -9.91
CA GLU A 78 14.61 -5.84 -10.29
C GLU A 78 13.36 -6.57 -10.78
N ASP A 79 12.25 -6.33 -10.09
CA ASP A 79 10.99 -6.98 -10.45
C ASP A 79 10.50 -6.53 -11.83
N LEU A 80 10.54 -5.23 -12.11
CA LEU A 80 10.13 -4.72 -13.42
C LEU A 80 11.01 -5.25 -14.54
N GLU A 81 12.32 -5.34 -14.29
CA GLU A 81 13.24 -5.88 -15.29
C GLU A 81 12.95 -7.34 -15.55
N ARG A 82 12.71 -8.12 -14.48
CA ARG A 82 12.44 -9.55 -14.61
C ARG A 82 11.20 -9.83 -15.45
N ILE A 83 10.15 -9.01 -15.28
CA ILE A 83 8.91 -9.20 -16.03
C ILE A 83 8.88 -8.37 -17.32
N LYS A 84 9.95 -7.64 -17.60
CA LYS A 84 10.09 -6.82 -18.82
C LYS A 84 8.97 -5.78 -18.95
N PHE A 85 8.64 -5.15 -17.85
CA PHE A 85 7.59 -4.14 -17.78
C PHE A 85 8.25 -2.76 -17.83
N ARG A 86 7.77 -1.91 -18.74
CA ARG A 86 8.30 -0.55 -18.90
C ARG A 86 7.19 0.45 -18.60
N PRO A 87 7.15 1.01 -17.39
CA PRO A 87 6.07 1.92 -17.02
C PRO A 87 5.97 3.11 -17.97
N ASN A 88 4.75 3.51 -18.27
CA ASN A 88 4.50 4.72 -19.05
C ASN A 88 5.07 5.93 -18.34
N GLU A 89 5.34 6.99 -19.09
CA GLU A 89 5.92 8.21 -18.53
C GLU A 89 5.03 8.86 -17.48
N ASP A 90 3.72 8.67 -17.59
CA ASP A 90 2.78 9.25 -16.63
C ASP A 90 2.61 8.39 -15.37
N SER A 91 3.29 7.26 -15.29
CA SER A 91 3.28 6.44 -14.08
C SER A 91 4.07 7.11 -12.97
N VAL A 92 3.72 6.81 -11.73
CA VAL A 92 4.44 7.34 -10.58
C VAL A 92 5.89 6.87 -10.62
N ASP A 93 6.80 7.78 -10.25
CA ASP A 93 8.23 7.46 -10.17
C ASP A 93 8.50 6.79 -8.83
N LEU A 94 8.67 5.47 -8.84
CA LEU A 94 8.85 4.71 -7.61
C LEU A 94 10.13 5.07 -6.87
N SER A 95 11.12 5.65 -7.56
CA SER A 95 12.35 6.08 -6.88
C SER A 95 12.10 7.23 -5.91
N ARG A 96 10.96 7.91 -6.03
CA ARG A 96 10.59 9.04 -5.16
C ARG A 96 9.62 8.63 -4.07
N VAL A 97 9.18 7.39 -4.06
CA VAL A 97 8.24 6.91 -3.04
C VAL A 97 9.01 6.62 -1.77
N GLU A 98 8.58 7.21 -0.67
CA GLU A 98 9.26 7.02 0.60
C GLU A 98 8.88 5.69 1.23
N ILE A 99 9.87 4.99 1.78
CA ILE A 99 9.67 3.77 2.55
C ILE A 99 10.00 4.10 4.00
N TYR A 100 9.04 3.88 4.88
CA TYR A 100 9.16 4.23 6.30
C TYR A 100 9.77 3.05 7.05
N THR A 101 11.10 2.99 7.05
CA THR A 101 11.82 1.85 7.61
C THR A 101 11.67 1.73 9.13
N ASP A 102 11.30 2.81 9.81
CA ASP A 102 11.08 2.82 11.25
C ASP A 102 9.62 2.57 11.64
N TYR A 103 8.87 1.94 10.78
CA TYR A 103 7.42 1.79 10.98
C TYR A 103 7.08 1.02 12.25
N LYS A 104 7.95 0.14 12.74
CA LYS A 104 7.64 -0.71 13.89
C LYS A 104 7.38 0.10 15.15
N ARG A 105 8.02 1.25 15.30
CA ARG A 105 7.85 2.08 16.49
C ARG A 105 6.47 2.69 16.64
N TYR A 106 5.67 2.64 15.58
CA TYR A 106 4.31 3.17 15.59
C TYR A 106 3.31 2.21 16.22
N PHE A 107 3.69 0.93 16.39
CA PHE A 107 2.77 -0.12 16.83
C PHE A 107 3.08 -0.52 18.25
N ASN A 108 2.16 -0.20 19.17
CA ASN A 108 2.15 -0.83 20.49
C ASN A 108 1.33 -2.11 20.37
N GLN A 109 1.20 -2.84 21.48
CA GLN A 109 0.49 -4.12 21.45
C GLN A 109 -0.96 -3.94 21.01
N GLU A 110 -1.64 -2.91 21.50
CA GLU A 110 -3.03 -2.66 21.15
C GLU A 110 -3.20 -2.43 19.65
N LEU A 111 -2.36 -1.57 19.06
CA LEU A 111 -2.48 -1.23 17.65
C LEU A 111 -2.05 -2.40 16.77
N PHE A 112 -1.05 -3.14 17.20
CA PHE A 112 -0.61 -4.33 16.48
C PHE A 112 -1.77 -5.33 16.35
N GLU A 113 -2.48 -5.57 17.45
CA GLU A 113 -3.64 -6.45 17.43
C GLU A 113 -4.80 -5.88 16.63
N TYR A 114 -5.00 -4.56 16.73
CA TYR A 114 -6.07 -3.91 16.00
C TYR A 114 -5.95 -4.09 14.49
N VAL A 115 -4.73 -3.99 13.97
CA VAL A 115 -4.53 -4.04 12.51
C VAL A 115 -4.41 -5.47 11.97
N GLU A 116 -4.38 -6.47 12.83
CA GLU A 116 -4.17 -7.83 12.36
C GLU A 116 -5.15 -8.26 11.26
N PRO A 117 -6.46 -8.06 11.39
CA PRO A 117 -7.37 -8.45 10.31
C PRO A 117 -7.17 -7.63 9.03
N ILE A 118 -6.58 -6.44 9.15
CA ILE A 118 -6.30 -5.61 8.00
C ILE A 118 -5.09 -6.13 7.23
N VAL A 119 -4.04 -6.54 7.94
CA VAL A 119 -2.77 -6.92 7.32
C VAL A 119 -2.67 -8.41 6.99
N GLN A 120 -3.46 -9.24 7.67
CA GLN A 120 -3.36 -10.69 7.52
C GLN A 120 -3.50 -11.18 6.08
N PRO A 121 -4.45 -10.68 5.28
CA PRO A 121 -4.53 -11.13 3.88
C PRO A 121 -3.25 -10.89 3.09
N ASP A 122 -2.57 -9.77 3.35
CA ASP A 122 -1.32 -9.47 2.64
C ASP A 122 -0.18 -10.34 3.14
N ILE A 123 -0.15 -10.63 4.43
CA ILE A 123 0.85 -11.53 4.99
C ILE A 123 0.73 -12.91 4.37
N VAL A 124 -0.50 -13.42 4.29
CA VAL A 124 -0.74 -14.75 3.73
C VAL A 124 -0.40 -14.80 2.24
N LYS A 125 -0.83 -13.79 1.49
CA LYS A 125 -0.68 -13.83 0.03
C LYS A 125 0.74 -13.51 -0.42
N PHE A 126 1.38 -12.53 0.22
CA PHE A 126 2.66 -12.01 -0.27
C PHE A 126 3.85 -12.38 0.62
N GLY A 127 3.61 -13.00 1.76
CA GLY A 127 4.69 -13.50 2.60
C GLY A 127 5.39 -12.45 3.46
N PHE A 128 4.76 -11.31 3.70
CA PHE A 128 5.36 -10.29 4.55
C PHE A 128 5.34 -10.69 6.02
N THR A 129 6.29 -10.13 6.78
CA THR A 129 6.33 -10.27 8.24
C THR A 129 6.43 -8.89 8.86
N PHE A 130 6.18 -8.82 10.17
CA PHE A 130 6.34 -7.56 10.89
C PHE A 130 7.84 -7.25 11.02
#